data_6c038773f48e2717a5578b9086e17bdf
#
_entry.id   6c038773f48e2717a5578b9086e17bdf
#
_cell.length_a   1.000
_cell.length_b   1.000
_cell.length_c   1.000
_cell.angle_alpha   90.00
_cell.angle_beta   90.00
_cell.angle_gamma   90.00
#
_symmetry.space_group_name_H-M   'P 1'
#
loop_
_entity.id
_entity.type
_entity.pdbx_description
1 polymer ?
#
loop_
_entity_poly.entity_id
_entity_poly.type
_entity_poly.pdbx_seq_one_letter_code
_entity_poly.pdbx_strand_id
1 'polypeptide(L)'
;MLETGAGGKPVGRAKGHMMTNRLENVNVAAFDLMPSPEEVQARLPISAAAMESVITGRETIQRILDRGDPRLFVIVGPCSIHDLAAGYDYAQRLQRLAEEVKDTLVLVMRVYFAKPRTATGWKGFINDPYLDDSFRIEEGMEKARAFLLQVAGLGVPLATEALDSITPQYLGDLIAWTAIGARTAESQTHREMASGLSTPVGFKNGTDGDIQVAINAIRSAARPHSFLGLNSQGRSTIVRTRGNAYGHLVLRGGDGRPNYDTVSISIVERALAAARLPRLVVVDCSHANSSKDPELQPLVLSDCVHQIREGNRSIVGLMVESNLEGGNQPIPDDLTKLKYGCSVTDPCVDWPTTEHMLRKASQALRDILPRRAAR
;
A
#
# COMPACT_ATOMS: atom_id res chain seq x y z
N MET A 1 -39.38 -3.05 -57.73
CA MET A 1 -40.15 -1.87 -57.37
C MET A 1 -40.07 -1.67 -55.85
N LEU A 2 -39.62 -0.48 -55.56
CA LEU A 2 -39.61 0.34 -54.36
C LEU A 2 -38.43 0.14 -53.39
N GLU A 3 -37.50 1.07 -53.63
CA GLU A 3 -36.58 1.68 -52.67
C GLU A 3 -37.32 2.35 -51.49
N THR A 4 -36.72 2.37 -50.33
CA THR A 4 -36.71 3.55 -49.50
C THR A 4 -35.48 3.58 -48.63
N GLY A 5 -34.56 4.51 -48.95
CA GLY A 5 -33.46 4.92 -48.10
C GLY A 5 -33.96 5.74 -46.93
N ALA A 6 -33.27 5.66 -45.82
CA ALA A 6 -33.31 6.64 -44.77
C ALA A 6 -31.88 7.01 -44.37
N GLY A 7 -31.37 8.08 -44.99
CA GLY A 7 -30.15 8.75 -44.60
C GLY A 7 -30.35 9.48 -43.30
N GLY A 8 -29.73 9.00 -42.25
CA GLY A 8 -29.55 9.75 -40.99
C GLY A 8 -28.54 10.87 -41.21
N LYS A 9 -28.96 12.11 -41.11
CA LYS A 9 -28.09 13.30 -41.11
C LYS A 9 -27.18 13.27 -39.86
N PRO A 10 -25.88 13.61 -39.97
CA PRO A 10 -25.04 13.79 -38.82
C PRO A 10 -25.56 14.98 -38.00
N VAL A 11 -25.82 14.75 -36.73
CA VAL A 11 -26.18 15.79 -35.74
C VAL A 11 -25.00 16.76 -35.67
N GLY A 12 -25.28 18.01 -36.11
CA GLY A 12 -24.28 19.05 -36.16
C GLY A 12 -23.70 19.37 -34.77
N ARG A 13 -22.41 19.22 -34.64
CA ARG A 13 -21.62 19.70 -33.47
C ARG A 13 -21.83 21.24 -33.40
N ALA A 14 -22.36 21.70 -32.30
CA ALA A 14 -22.61 23.11 -32.04
C ALA A 14 -21.30 23.91 -32.12
N LYS A 15 -21.25 24.95 -32.95
CA LYS A 15 -20.09 25.85 -33.17
C LYS A 15 -19.61 26.60 -31.90
N GLY A 16 -20.31 26.50 -30.76
CA GLY A 16 -19.90 27.10 -29.49
C GLY A 16 -18.79 26.34 -28.72
N HIS A 17 -18.57 25.08 -29.04
CA HIS A 17 -17.57 24.26 -28.33
C HIS A 17 -16.09 24.46 -28.83
N MET A 18 -15.92 25.08 -30.02
CA MET A 18 -14.56 25.25 -30.60
C MET A 18 -13.74 26.41 -29.99
N MET A 19 -14.36 27.40 -29.33
CA MET A 19 -13.59 28.50 -28.71
C MET A 19 -13.09 28.19 -27.32
N THR A 20 -13.78 27.33 -26.56
CA THR A 20 -13.38 26.88 -25.24
C THR A 20 -12.14 25.95 -25.24
N ASN A 21 -11.95 25.17 -26.31
CA ASN A 21 -10.79 24.29 -26.48
C ASN A 21 -9.42 24.99 -26.63
N ARG A 22 -9.37 26.34 -26.72
CA ARG A 22 -8.10 27.09 -26.77
C ARG A 22 -7.62 27.58 -25.40
N LEU A 23 -8.48 27.53 -24.39
CA LEU A 23 -8.17 28.02 -23.04
C LEU A 23 -8.00 26.89 -22.02
N GLU A 24 -8.77 25.81 -22.17
CA GLU A 24 -8.81 24.69 -21.22
C GLU A 24 -8.74 23.36 -21.96
N ASN A 25 -8.17 22.36 -21.30
CA ASN A 25 -8.10 20.97 -21.80
C ASN A 25 -7.41 20.81 -23.16
N VAL A 26 -6.50 21.70 -23.52
CA VAL A 26 -5.82 21.71 -24.83
C VAL A 26 -5.06 20.41 -25.07
N ASN A 27 -4.54 19.79 -24.00
CA ASN A 27 -3.78 18.53 -24.03
C ASN A 27 -4.59 17.31 -23.57
N VAL A 28 -5.92 17.47 -23.38
CA VAL A 28 -6.80 16.36 -22.99
C VAL A 28 -7.46 15.78 -24.24
N ALA A 29 -7.25 14.47 -24.45
CA ALA A 29 -7.82 13.77 -25.60
C ALA A 29 -9.30 13.40 -25.38
N ALA A 30 -9.64 12.92 -24.18
CA ALA A 30 -11.00 12.51 -23.83
C ALA A 30 -11.23 12.59 -22.30
N PHE A 31 -12.49 12.56 -21.92
CA PHE A 31 -12.95 12.30 -20.55
C PHE A 31 -13.90 11.10 -20.61
N ASP A 32 -13.50 10.01 -19.97
CA ASP A 32 -14.31 8.82 -19.83
C ASP A 32 -14.87 8.75 -18.40
N LEU A 33 -16.16 8.49 -18.28
CA LEU A 33 -16.82 8.40 -16.99
C LEU A 33 -16.55 7.04 -16.34
N MET A 34 -16.09 7.06 -15.11
CA MET A 34 -16.02 5.87 -14.28
C MET A 34 -17.32 5.71 -13.46
N PRO A 35 -17.72 4.46 -13.15
CA PRO A 35 -18.74 4.22 -12.13
C PRO A 35 -18.31 4.87 -10.81
N SER A 36 -19.27 5.36 -10.04
CA SER A 36 -19.00 5.91 -8.72
C SER A 36 -18.51 4.83 -7.74
N PRO A 37 -17.82 5.21 -6.64
CA PRO A 37 -17.45 4.26 -5.59
C PRO A 37 -18.64 3.46 -5.05
N GLU A 38 -19.80 4.11 -4.86
CA GLU A 38 -21.04 3.49 -4.38
C GLU A 38 -21.57 2.43 -5.38
N GLU A 39 -21.53 2.70 -6.69
CA GLU A 39 -21.92 1.74 -7.72
C GLU A 39 -20.99 0.53 -7.77
N VAL A 40 -19.67 0.75 -7.68
CA VAL A 40 -18.70 -0.37 -7.65
C VAL A 40 -18.87 -1.20 -6.37
N GLN A 41 -19.07 -0.56 -5.23
CA GLN A 41 -19.30 -1.24 -3.95
C GLN A 41 -20.63 -2.02 -3.95
N ALA A 42 -21.67 -1.49 -4.59
CA ALA A 42 -22.95 -2.20 -4.74
C ALA A 42 -22.85 -3.44 -5.63
N ARG A 43 -22.05 -3.37 -6.71
CA ARG A 43 -21.78 -4.54 -7.59
C ARG A 43 -20.87 -5.58 -6.92
N LEU A 44 -19.93 -5.14 -6.09
CA LEU A 44 -18.94 -5.95 -5.42
C LEU A 44 -18.99 -5.69 -3.89
N PRO A 45 -20.06 -6.14 -3.19
CA PRO A 45 -20.25 -5.85 -1.78
C PRO A 45 -19.27 -6.62 -0.90
N ILE A 46 -18.89 -6.02 0.23
CA ILE A 46 -18.06 -6.69 1.23
C ILE A 46 -18.86 -7.78 1.95
N SER A 47 -18.28 -8.98 2.08
CA SER A 47 -18.84 -10.06 2.88
C SER A 47 -18.62 -9.83 4.38
N ALA A 48 -19.42 -10.49 5.23
CA ALA A 48 -19.24 -10.41 6.68
C ALA A 48 -17.84 -10.87 7.13
N ALA A 49 -17.31 -11.94 6.53
CA ALA A 49 -15.95 -12.44 6.81
C ALA A 49 -14.86 -11.42 6.41
N ALA A 50 -14.96 -10.81 5.23
CA ALA A 50 -14.02 -9.79 4.79
C ALA A 50 -14.10 -8.55 5.69
N MET A 51 -15.29 -8.11 6.08
CA MET A 51 -15.49 -6.99 7.00
C MET A 51 -14.83 -7.25 8.35
N GLU A 52 -15.03 -8.41 8.92
CA GLU A 52 -14.42 -8.83 10.20
C GLU A 52 -12.89 -8.83 10.09
N SER A 53 -12.33 -9.38 9.01
CA SER A 53 -10.88 -9.36 8.76
C SER A 53 -10.31 -7.94 8.73
N VAL A 54 -10.98 -7.01 8.05
CA VAL A 54 -10.54 -5.62 7.96
C VAL A 54 -10.61 -4.91 9.32
N ILE A 55 -11.74 -5.04 10.03
CA ILE A 55 -11.94 -4.41 11.34
C ILE A 55 -10.90 -4.93 12.33
N THR A 56 -10.82 -6.26 12.49
CA THR A 56 -9.86 -6.92 13.39
C THR A 56 -8.42 -6.57 13.04
N GLY A 57 -8.09 -6.51 11.74
CA GLY A 57 -6.76 -6.10 11.27
C GLY A 57 -6.43 -4.68 11.69
N ARG A 58 -7.32 -3.71 11.46
CA ARG A 58 -7.15 -2.30 11.87
C ARG A 58 -6.97 -2.16 13.38
N GLU A 59 -7.88 -2.75 14.16
CA GLU A 59 -7.84 -2.67 15.61
C GLU A 59 -6.60 -3.34 16.20
N THR A 60 -6.16 -4.46 15.61
CA THR A 60 -4.94 -5.14 16.05
C THR A 60 -3.70 -4.29 15.80
N ILE A 61 -3.57 -3.68 14.61
CA ILE A 61 -2.47 -2.76 14.32
C ILE A 61 -2.52 -1.54 15.24
N GLN A 62 -3.70 -0.96 15.48
CA GLN A 62 -3.87 0.16 16.43
C GLN A 62 -3.43 -0.24 17.84
N ARG A 63 -3.85 -1.41 18.35
CA ARG A 63 -3.39 -1.90 19.66
C ARG A 63 -1.88 -2.08 19.75
N ILE A 64 -1.23 -2.53 18.66
CA ILE A 64 0.24 -2.62 18.61
C ILE A 64 0.87 -1.21 18.69
N LEU A 65 0.33 -0.24 17.96
CA LEU A 65 0.79 1.15 17.97
C LEU A 65 0.57 1.81 19.34
N ASP A 66 -0.54 1.50 20.02
CA ASP A 66 -0.86 1.95 21.36
C ASP A 66 -0.12 1.18 22.47
N ARG A 67 0.74 0.22 22.13
CA ARG A 67 1.45 -0.65 23.07
C ARG A 67 0.55 -1.59 23.91
N GLY A 68 -0.70 -1.74 23.52
CA GLY A 68 -1.65 -2.67 24.14
C GLY A 68 -1.50 -4.12 23.65
N ASP A 69 -0.83 -4.32 22.52
CA ASP A 69 -0.49 -5.63 21.98
C ASP A 69 1.04 -5.71 21.77
N PRO A 70 1.73 -6.66 22.38
CA PRO A 70 3.19 -6.74 22.30
C PRO A 70 3.73 -7.27 20.97
N ARG A 71 2.87 -7.86 20.13
CA ARG A 71 3.26 -8.44 18.85
C ARG A 71 3.82 -7.39 17.88
N LEU A 72 4.44 -7.86 16.82
CA LEU A 72 4.82 -7.05 15.69
C LEU A 72 3.85 -7.28 14.54
N PHE A 73 3.53 -6.25 13.77
CA PHE A 73 2.90 -6.48 12.48
C PHE A 73 3.95 -6.54 11.37
N VAL A 74 3.76 -7.45 10.42
CA VAL A 74 4.66 -7.60 9.27
C VAL A 74 3.87 -7.46 7.99
N ILE A 75 4.17 -6.40 7.24
CA ILE A 75 3.58 -6.13 5.93
C ILE A 75 4.41 -6.89 4.90
N VAL A 76 3.87 -7.96 4.35
CA VAL A 76 4.63 -8.88 3.50
C VAL A 76 3.83 -9.26 2.25
N GLY A 77 4.47 -9.28 1.10
CA GLY A 77 3.87 -9.66 -0.17
C GLY A 77 4.51 -9.00 -1.38
N PRO A 78 3.95 -9.21 -2.58
CA PRO A 78 4.52 -8.74 -3.83
C PRO A 78 4.83 -7.24 -3.84
N CYS A 79 5.90 -6.85 -4.52
CA CYS A 79 6.20 -5.43 -4.75
C CYS A 79 5.01 -4.74 -5.40
N SER A 80 4.39 -5.40 -6.39
CA SER A 80 3.11 -5.02 -6.99
C SER A 80 2.32 -6.26 -7.41
N ILE A 81 0.99 -6.16 -7.37
CA ILE A 81 0.10 -7.20 -7.90
C ILE A 81 -0.08 -6.92 -9.38
N HIS A 82 0.35 -7.82 -10.24
CA HIS A 82 0.12 -7.81 -11.68
C HIS A 82 -0.62 -9.05 -12.17
N ASP A 83 -0.50 -10.15 -11.45
CA ASP A 83 -1.19 -11.42 -11.67
C ASP A 83 -2.05 -11.73 -10.43
N LEU A 84 -3.37 -11.72 -10.61
CA LEU A 84 -4.32 -11.96 -9.53
C LEU A 84 -4.32 -13.43 -9.08
N ALA A 85 -4.05 -14.37 -9.98
CA ALA A 85 -4.00 -15.80 -9.63
C ALA A 85 -2.77 -16.10 -8.77
N ALA A 86 -1.60 -15.61 -9.15
CA ALA A 86 -0.39 -15.71 -8.34
C ALA A 86 -0.53 -14.97 -7.00
N GLY A 87 -1.17 -13.79 -7.00
CA GLY A 87 -1.47 -13.05 -5.78
C GLY A 87 -2.39 -13.80 -4.82
N TYR A 88 -3.39 -14.53 -5.34
CA TYR A 88 -4.29 -15.33 -4.52
C TYR A 88 -3.61 -16.60 -3.96
N ASP A 89 -2.77 -17.29 -4.76
CA ASP A 89 -1.94 -18.40 -4.28
C ASP A 89 -1.02 -17.93 -3.14
N TYR A 90 -0.39 -16.75 -3.31
CA TYR A 90 0.40 -16.12 -2.26
C TYR A 90 -0.42 -15.87 -0.99
N ALA A 91 -1.63 -15.33 -1.12
CA ALA A 91 -2.53 -15.05 0.00
C ALA A 91 -2.92 -16.32 0.79
N GLN A 92 -3.19 -17.42 0.09
CA GLN A 92 -3.51 -18.70 0.73
C GLN A 92 -2.32 -19.28 1.51
N ARG A 93 -1.10 -19.14 0.98
CA ARG A 93 0.12 -19.54 1.71
C ARG A 93 0.34 -18.64 2.91
N LEU A 94 0.17 -17.32 2.75
CA LEU A 94 0.34 -16.36 3.83
C LEU A 94 -0.67 -16.58 4.96
N GLN A 95 -1.91 -16.89 4.65
CA GLN A 95 -2.95 -17.21 5.62
C GLN A 95 -2.54 -18.40 6.51
N ARG A 96 -2.00 -19.47 5.92
CA ARG A 96 -1.51 -20.63 6.68
C ARG A 96 -0.35 -20.27 7.59
N LEU A 97 0.63 -19.52 7.06
CA LEU A 97 1.76 -19.06 7.86
C LEU A 97 1.33 -18.10 8.97
N ALA A 98 0.33 -17.24 8.71
CA ALA A 98 -0.19 -16.32 9.72
C ALA A 98 -0.73 -17.07 10.95
N GLU A 99 -1.42 -18.18 10.78
CA GLU A 99 -1.90 -19.02 11.89
C GLU A 99 -0.76 -19.62 12.71
N GLU A 100 0.36 -19.99 12.07
CA GLU A 100 1.51 -20.57 12.76
C GLU A 100 2.26 -19.55 13.62
N VAL A 101 2.32 -18.28 13.19
CA VAL A 101 3.12 -17.22 13.85
C VAL A 101 2.28 -16.21 14.64
N LYS A 102 0.97 -16.40 14.73
CA LYS A 102 0.01 -15.43 15.30
C LYS A 102 0.27 -15.00 16.73
N ASP A 103 1.01 -15.81 17.51
CA ASP A 103 1.34 -15.48 18.90
C ASP A 103 2.40 -14.37 19.00
N THR A 104 3.13 -14.11 17.92
CA THR A 104 4.24 -13.16 17.87
C THR A 104 4.15 -12.14 16.75
N LEU A 105 3.64 -12.56 15.59
CA LEU A 105 3.56 -11.74 14.39
C LEU A 105 2.11 -11.65 13.90
N VAL A 106 1.72 -10.45 13.48
CA VAL A 106 0.49 -10.18 12.76
C VAL A 106 0.86 -9.96 11.30
N LEU A 107 0.60 -10.94 10.45
CA LEU A 107 0.92 -10.84 9.03
C LEU A 107 -0.16 -10.05 8.30
N VAL A 108 0.26 -9.04 7.52
CA VAL A 108 -0.59 -8.15 6.72
C VAL A 108 -0.13 -8.25 5.28
N MET A 109 -1.00 -8.65 4.35
CA MET A 109 -0.60 -8.82 2.95
C MET A 109 -0.42 -7.49 2.23
N ARG A 110 0.72 -7.32 1.57
CA ARG A 110 0.94 -6.22 0.61
C ARG A 110 0.11 -6.45 -0.63
N VAL A 111 -0.77 -5.49 -0.95
CA VAL A 111 -1.61 -5.48 -2.16
C VAL A 111 -1.48 -4.13 -2.86
N TYR A 112 -0.33 -3.91 -3.49
CA TYR A 112 -0.02 -2.67 -4.18
C TYR A 112 -0.41 -2.79 -5.65
N PHE A 113 -1.50 -2.15 -6.05
CA PHE A 113 -2.03 -2.13 -7.41
C PHE A 113 -1.57 -0.97 -8.26
N ALA A 114 -1.02 0.06 -7.64
CA ALA A 114 -0.46 1.22 -8.31
C ALA A 114 1.00 1.41 -7.90
N LYS A 115 1.82 1.92 -8.81
CA LYS A 115 3.25 2.14 -8.59
C LYS A 115 3.64 3.56 -9.00
N PRO A 116 4.26 4.34 -8.09
CA PRO A 116 4.79 5.64 -8.46
C PRO A 116 5.99 5.44 -9.39
N ARG A 117 5.97 6.10 -10.55
CA ARG A 117 7.08 6.07 -11.50
C ARG A 117 7.77 7.42 -11.56
N THR A 118 9.12 7.41 -11.61
CA THR A 118 9.90 8.64 -11.71
C THR A 118 9.90 9.18 -13.14
N ALA A 119 9.85 8.30 -14.14
CA ALA A 119 9.80 8.67 -15.55
C ALA A 119 8.71 7.87 -16.28
N THR A 120 9.06 6.78 -16.93
CA THR A 120 8.16 5.90 -17.68
C THR A 120 8.06 4.52 -17.04
N GLY A 121 7.10 3.71 -17.49
CA GLY A 121 6.91 2.32 -17.07
C GLY A 121 5.48 2.04 -16.61
N TRP A 122 5.18 0.77 -16.47
CA TRP A 122 3.86 0.29 -16.03
C TRP A 122 3.46 0.92 -14.69
N LYS A 123 2.30 1.60 -14.67
CA LYS A 123 1.80 2.36 -13.51
C LYS A 123 1.08 1.51 -12.49
N GLY A 124 0.91 0.22 -12.75
CA GLY A 124 0.24 -0.71 -11.87
C GLY A 124 -1.06 -1.26 -12.45
N PHE A 125 -1.60 -2.29 -11.78
CA PHE A 125 -2.73 -3.08 -12.24
C PHE A 125 -4.02 -2.27 -12.43
N ILE A 126 -4.30 -1.29 -11.58
CA ILE A 126 -5.50 -0.45 -11.74
C ILE A 126 -5.42 0.34 -13.05
N ASN A 127 -4.25 0.89 -13.37
CA ASN A 127 -4.08 1.72 -14.56
C ASN A 127 -4.02 0.88 -15.85
N ASP A 128 -3.39 -0.29 -15.79
CA ASP A 128 -3.17 -1.17 -16.95
C ASP A 128 -3.19 -2.64 -16.51
N PRO A 129 -4.41 -3.21 -16.35
CA PRO A 129 -4.59 -4.55 -15.81
C PRO A 129 -4.13 -5.68 -16.75
N TYR A 130 -3.91 -5.36 -18.03
CA TYR A 130 -3.55 -6.32 -19.05
C TYR A 130 -2.08 -6.22 -19.49
N LEU A 131 -1.32 -5.25 -18.96
CA LEU A 131 0.09 -5.03 -19.31
C LEU A 131 0.31 -4.75 -20.82
N ASP A 132 -0.67 -4.14 -21.47
CA ASP A 132 -0.73 -3.93 -22.92
C ASP A 132 -0.95 -2.46 -23.33
N ASP A 133 -0.79 -1.54 -22.38
CA ASP A 133 -1.03 -0.10 -22.52
C ASP A 133 -2.45 0.24 -22.99
N SER A 134 -3.42 -0.66 -22.77
CA SER A 134 -4.84 -0.39 -23.06
C SER A 134 -5.50 0.55 -22.08
N PHE A 135 -4.91 0.72 -20.89
CA PHE A 135 -5.37 1.60 -19.81
C PHE A 135 -6.86 1.43 -19.46
N ARG A 136 -7.33 0.19 -19.39
CA ARG A 136 -8.70 -0.14 -18.97
C ARG A 136 -8.90 0.03 -17.47
N ILE A 137 -8.86 1.29 -17.01
CA ILE A 137 -8.81 1.66 -15.59
C ILE A 137 -10.06 1.19 -14.84
N GLU A 138 -11.26 1.29 -15.46
CA GLU A 138 -12.50 0.80 -14.85
C GLU A 138 -12.41 -0.69 -14.52
N GLU A 139 -12.01 -1.51 -15.49
CA GLU A 139 -11.83 -2.95 -15.29
C GLU A 139 -10.73 -3.26 -14.26
N GLY A 140 -9.64 -2.49 -14.30
CA GLY A 140 -8.55 -2.60 -13.32
C GLY A 140 -9.02 -2.36 -11.90
N MET A 141 -9.86 -1.33 -11.69
CA MET A 141 -10.43 -0.99 -10.38
C MET A 141 -11.39 -2.08 -9.87
N GLU A 142 -12.29 -2.58 -10.73
CA GLU A 142 -13.22 -3.64 -10.36
C GLU A 142 -12.51 -4.95 -10.05
N LYS A 143 -11.54 -5.35 -10.87
CA LYS A 143 -10.73 -6.55 -10.63
C LYS A 143 -9.89 -6.43 -9.36
N ALA A 144 -9.30 -5.25 -9.10
CA ALA A 144 -8.58 -4.99 -7.86
C ALA A 144 -9.50 -5.14 -6.65
N ARG A 145 -10.71 -4.55 -6.67
CA ARG A 145 -11.68 -4.71 -5.59
C ARG A 145 -12.12 -6.16 -5.40
N ALA A 146 -12.44 -6.87 -6.49
CA ALA A 146 -12.82 -8.29 -6.42
C ALA A 146 -11.72 -9.16 -5.80
N PHE A 147 -10.46 -8.91 -6.15
CA PHE A 147 -9.31 -9.57 -5.55
C PHE A 147 -9.19 -9.28 -4.04
N LEU A 148 -9.30 -8.00 -3.64
CA LEU A 148 -9.27 -7.62 -2.22
C LEU A 148 -10.36 -8.30 -1.41
N LEU A 149 -11.58 -8.41 -1.95
CA LEU A 149 -12.71 -9.13 -1.31
C LEU A 149 -12.38 -10.60 -1.09
N GLN A 150 -11.79 -11.27 -2.10
CA GLN A 150 -11.39 -12.66 -1.99
C GLN A 150 -10.33 -12.87 -0.92
N VAL A 151 -9.28 -12.04 -0.89
CA VAL A 151 -8.17 -12.18 0.07
C VAL A 151 -8.62 -11.80 1.48
N ALA A 152 -9.39 -10.72 1.66
CA ALA A 152 -9.95 -10.36 2.96
C ALA A 152 -10.89 -11.46 3.48
N GLY A 153 -11.62 -12.13 2.59
CA GLY A 153 -12.46 -13.30 2.93
C GLY A 153 -11.71 -14.51 3.47
N LEU A 154 -10.39 -14.61 3.21
CA LEU A 154 -9.50 -15.61 3.83
C LEU A 154 -9.12 -15.26 5.28
N GLY A 155 -9.47 -14.09 5.78
CA GLY A 155 -9.08 -13.62 7.11
C GLY A 155 -7.70 -12.94 7.14
N VAL A 156 -7.13 -12.58 5.99
CA VAL A 156 -5.82 -11.91 5.88
C VAL A 156 -6.02 -10.39 5.80
N PRO A 157 -5.51 -9.61 6.76
CA PRO A 157 -5.53 -8.14 6.68
C PRO A 157 -4.68 -7.64 5.51
N LEU A 158 -5.11 -6.54 4.90
CA LEU A 158 -4.50 -6.01 3.66
C LEU A 158 -3.84 -4.66 3.87
N ALA A 159 -2.70 -4.46 3.22
CA ALA A 159 -1.94 -3.21 3.22
C ALA A 159 -1.71 -2.70 1.80
N THR A 160 -1.91 -1.40 1.58
CA THR A 160 -1.66 -0.77 0.28
C THR A 160 -0.88 0.54 0.40
N GLU A 161 -0.51 1.13 -0.74
CA GLU A 161 0.02 2.50 -0.82
C GLU A 161 -1.04 3.40 -1.44
N ALA A 162 -1.33 4.54 -0.81
CA ALA A 162 -2.23 5.54 -1.36
C ALA A 162 -1.43 6.54 -2.22
N LEU A 163 -1.67 6.54 -3.52
CA LEU A 163 -0.98 7.38 -4.49
C LEU A 163 -1.83 8.54 -5.02
N ASP A 164 -3.14 8.48 -4.82
CA ASP A 164 -4.10 9.49 -5.21
C ASP A 164 -5.27 9.55 -4.21
N SER A 165 -6.08 10.59 -4.30
CA SER A 165 -7.22 10.82 -3.38
C SER A 165 -8.52 10.15 -3.83
N ILE A 166 -8.54 9.49 -4.97
CA ILE A 166 -9.73 8.87 -5.59
C ILE A 166 -9.79 7.38 -5.25
N THR A 167 -8.71 6.64 -5.50
CA THR A 167 -8.61 5.19 -5.26
C THR A 167 -9.06 4.76 -3.86
N PRO A 168 -8.73 5.47 -2.76
CA PRO A 168 -9.22 5.11 -1.44
C PRO A 168 -10.73 5.10 -1.26
N GLN A 169 -11.48 5.85 -2.09
CA GLN A 169 -12.96 5.85 -2.04
C GLN A 169 -13.53 4.53 -2.58
N TYR A 170 -12.83 3.85 -3.49
CA TYR A 170 -13.22 2.58 -4.08
C TYR A 170 -12.80 1.36 -3.27
N LEU A 171 -11.64 1.43 -2.62
CA LEU A 171 -10.95 0.27 -2.04
C LEU A 171 -10.70 0.38 -0.54
N GLY A 172 -10.84 1.56 0.05
CA GLY A 172 -10.42 1.83 1.43
C GLY A 172 -11.19 1.05 2.49
N ASP A 173 -12.41 0.61 2.19
CA ASP A 173 -13.21 -0.27 3.05
C ASP A 173 -12.60 -1.67 3.23
N LEU A 174 -11.66 -2.07 2.36
CA LEU A 174 -10.99 -3.38 2.37
C LEU A 174 -9.55 -3.35 2.89
N ILE A 175 -9.03 -2.18 3.25
CA ILE A 175 -7.64 -1.99 3.65
C ILE A 175 -7.52 -1.85 5.18
N ALA A 176 -6.55 -2.55 5.75
CA ALA A 176 -6.24 -2.50 7.18
C ALA A 176 -5.07 -1.56 7.53
N TRP A 177 -4.14 -1.32 6.61
CA TRP A 177 -2.99 -0.43 6.78
C TRP A 177 -2.62 0.25 5.46
N THR A 178 -2.20 1.51 5.53
CA THR A 178 -1.85 2.30 4.34
C THR A 178 -0.47 2.92 4.46
N ALA A 179 0.32 2.86 3.37
CA ALA A 179 1.56 3.60 3.23
C ALA A 179 1.34 4.93 2.50
N ILE A 180 2.08 5.95 2.91
CA ILE A 180 2.41 7.12 2.08
C ILE A 180 3.87 6.97 1.69
N GLY A 181 4.14 6.90 0.39
CA GLY A 181 5.46 6.62 -0.16
C GLY A 181 6.47 7.74 0.02
N ALA A 182 7.75 7.43 -0.19
CA ALA A 182 8.85 8.38 -0.05
C ALA A 182 8.74 9.60 -1.00
N ARG A 183 8.14 9.42 -2.18
CA ARG A 183 7.95 10.50 -3.17
C ARG A 183 6.72 11.36 -2.89
N THR A 184 5.82 10.90 -2.04
CA THR A 184 4.52 11.54 -1.78
C THR A 184 4.38 12.07 -0.36
N ALA A 185 5.29 11.72 0.56
CA ALA A 185 5.27 12.20 1.95
C ALA A 185 5.44 13.73 2.10
N GLU A 186 6.04 14.41 1.12
CA GLU A 186 6.12 15.88 1.07
C GLU A 186 4.84 16.53 0.57
N SER A 187 4.03 15.82 -0.19
CA SER A 187 2.83 16.36 -0.85
C SER A 187 1.75 16.73 0.17
N GLN A 188 1.30 17.98 0.13
CA GLN A 188 0.18 18.45 0.93
C GLN A 188 -1.08 17.60 0.70
N THR A 189 -1.42 17.31 -0.55
CA THR A 189 -2.59 16.50 -0.93
C THR A 189 -2.57 15.12 -0.25
N HIS A 190 -1.39 14.46 -0.21
CA HIS A 190 -1.27 13.15 0.44
C HIS A 190 -1.36 13.22 1.96
N ARG A 191 -0.86 14.30 2.59
CA ARG A 191 -1.00 14.54 4.03
C ARG A 191 -2.45 14.83 4.43
N GLU A 192 -3.15 15.63 3.62
CA GLU A 192 -4.58 15.92 3.80
C GLU A 192 -5.42 14.63 3.63
N MET A 193 -5.18 13.86 2.57
CA MET A 193 -5.83 12.57 2.35
C MET A 193 -5.58 11.63 3.54
N ALA A 194 -4.34 11.48 3.99
CA ALA A 194 -3.97 10.60 5.11
C ALA A 194 -4.68 10.96 6.41
N SER A 195 -5.00 12.25 6.62
CA SER A 195 -5.76 12.71 7.80
C SER A 195 -7.19 12.17 7.85
N GLY A 196 -7.73 11.71 6.72
CA GLY A 196 -9.09 11.19 6.60
C GLY A 196 -9.17 9.66 6.40
N LEU A 197 -8.04 8.99 6.21
CA LEU A 197 -8.04 7.53 6.04
C LEU A 197 -8.47 6.82 7.32
N SER A 198 -9.24 5.75 7.17
CA SER A 198 -9.74 4.93 8.29
C SER A 198 -8.71 3.92 8.79
N THR A 199 -7.52 3.90 8.20
CA THR A 199 -6.41 2.98 8.51
C THR A 199 -5.32 3.68 9.32
N PRO A 200 -4.53 2.97 10.13
CA PRO A 200 -3.19 3.41 10.48
C PRO A 200 -2.37 3.73 9.22
N VAL A 201 -1.54 4.78 9.28
CA VAL A 201 -0.78 5.27 8.13
C VAL A 201 0.71 5.30 8.42
N GLY A 202 1.48 4.55 7.63
CA GLY A 202 2.94 4.57 7.66
C GLY A 202 3.49 5.58 6.64
N PHE A 203 4.23 6.59 7.12
CA PHE A 203 4.89 7.57 6.26
C PHE A 203 6.34 7.17 6.05
N LYS A 204 6.73 6.92 4.79
CA LYS A 204 8.12 6.60 4.45
C LYS A 204 8.98 7.87 4.52
N ASN A 205 10.22 7.74 5.00
CA ASN A 205 11.23 8.79 4.88
C ASN A 205 11.51 9.12 3.40
N GLY A 206 12.07 10.29 3.13
CA GLY A 206 12.42 10.73 1.78
C GLY A 206 13.33 9.76 1.03
N THR A 207 13.41 9.90 -0.28
CA THR A 207 14.28 9.04 -1.13
C THR A 207 15.76 9.27 -0.85
N ASP A 208 16.12 10.46 -0.36
CA ASP A 208 17.44 10.86 0.14
C ASP A 208 17.77 10.34 1.54
N GLY A 209 16.79 9.76 2.24
CA GLY A 209 16.92 9.28 3.62
C GLY A 209 16.41 10.26 4.68
N ASP A 210 15.94 11.47 4.29
CA ASP A 210 15.45 12.45 5.24
C ASP A 210 14.19 11.97 5.98
N ILE A 211 14.32 11.84 7.30
CA ILE A 211 13.23 11.45 8.20
C ILE A 211 12.31 12.62 8.56
N GLN A 212 12.79 13.86 8.41
CA GLN A 212 12.02 15.06 8.78
C GLN A 212 10.77 15.22 7.92
N VAL A 213 10.85 14.81 6.65
CA VAL A 213 9.72 14.76 5.73
C VAL A 213 8.56 13.93 6.30
N ALA A 214 8.86 12.72 6.76
CA ALA A 214 7.86 11.83 7.33
C ALA A 214 7.35 12.33 8.70
N ILE A 215 8.22 12.87 9.56
CA ILE A 215 7.84 13.50 10.84
C ILE A 215 6.85 14.64 10.60
N ASN A 216 7.12 15.51 9.63
CA ASN A 216 6.22 16.60 9.28
C ASN A 216 4.88 16.08 8.72
N ALA A 217 4.91 15.01 7.91
CA ALA A 217 3.71 14.37 7.37
C ALA A 217 2.83 13.77 8.48
N ILE A 218 3.42 13.05 9.44
CA ILE A 218 2.72 12.50 10.61
C ILE A 218 2.03 13.63 11.42
N ARG A 219 2.77 14.71 11.71
CA ARG A 219 2.22 15.86 12.45
C ARG A 219 1.08 16.55 11.70
N SER A 220 1.21 16.68 10.39
CA SER A 220 0.17 17.27 9.54
C SER A 220 -1.06 16.37 9.53
N ALA A 221 -0.91 15.09 9.17
CA ALA A 221 -2.03 14.15 9.07
C ALA A 221 -2.77 13.92 10.40
N ALA A 222 -2.11 14.12 11.53
CA ALA A 222 -2.75 14.03 12.86
C ALA A 222 -3.75 15.17 13.15
N ARG A 223 -3.81 16.20 12.29
CA ARG A 223 -4.71 17.35 12.48
C ARG A 223 -5.91 17.29 11.53
N PRO A 224 -7.03 17.96 11.88
CA PRO A 224 -8.15 18.15 10.96
C PRO A 224 -7.74 18.96 9.73
N HIS A 225 -8.26 18.57 8.57
CA HIS A 225 -8.09 19.25 7.29
C HIS A 225 -9.42 19.47 6.58
N SER A 226 -9.43 20.41 5.62
CA SER A 226 -10.54 20.62 4.68
C SER A 226 -9.95 20.78 3.29
N PHE A 227 -10.31 19.91 2.35
CA PHE A 227 -9.75 19.88 1.00
C PHE A 227 -10.77 19.40 -0.04
N LEU A 228 -10.43 19.56 -1.31
CA LEU A 228 -11.25 19.08 -2.41
C LEU A 228 -11.05 17.57 -2.62
N GLY A 229 -12.13 16.82 -2.68
CA GLY A 229 -12.11 15.37 -2.92
C GLY A 229 -13.39 14.89 -3.58
N LEU A 230 -13.59 13.57 -3.59
CA LEU A 230 -14.80 12.92 -4.07
C LEU A 230 -15.57 12.29 -2.91
N ASN A 231 -16.91 12.31 -3.00
CA ASN A 231 -17.77 11.51 -2.14
C ASN A 231 -18.03 10.11 -2.74
N SER A 232 -18.80 9.27 -2.03
CA SER A 232 -19.18 7.93 -2.49
C SER A 232 -19.95 7.91 -3.82
N GLN A 233 -20.61 9.01 -4.18
CA GLN A 233 -21.34 9.18 -5.43
C GLN A 233 -20.46 9.71 -6.57
N GLY A 234 -19.14 9.80 -6.40
CA GLY A 234 -18.22 10.30 -7.42
C GLY A 234 -18.32 11.81 -7.67
N ARG A 235 -18.97 12.57 -6.77
CA ARG A 235 -19.13 14.02 -6.91
C ARG A 235 -18.01 14.76 -6.20
N SER A 236 -17.50 15.80 -6.84
CA SER A 236 -16.56 16.73 -6.20
C SER A 236 -17.18 17.34 -4.95
N THR A 237 -16.44 17.30 -3.84
CA THR A 237 -16.92 17.75 -2.54
C THR A 237 -15.80 18.36 -1.71
N ILE A 238 -16.16 19.11 -0.66
CA ILE A 238 -15.24 19.53 0.38
C ILE A 238 -15.20 18.41 1.43
N VAL A 239 -14.08 17.72 1.50
CA VAL A 239 -13.83 16.70 2.53
C VAL A 239 -13.34 17.40 3.79
N ARG A 240 -13.98 17.13 4.94
CA ARG A 240 -13.55 17.61 6.26
C ARG A 240 -13.14 16.42 7.11
N THR A 241 -11.88 16.38 7.53
CA THR A 241 -11.33 15.28 8.32
C THR A 241 -11.22 15.64 9.80
N ARG A 242 -11.07 14.62 10.64
CA ARG A 242 -10.81 14.77 12.09
C ARG A 242 -9.35 14.72 12.44
N GLY A 243 -8.48 14.32 11.49
CA GLY A 243 -7.10 13.94 11.72
C GLY A 243 -6.96 12.45 12.00
N ASN A 244 -5.79 11.90 11.70
CA ASN A 244 -5.44 10.50 11.90
C ASN A 244 -4.35 10.38 12.96
N ALA A 245 -4.70 9.87 14.14
CA ALA A 245 -3.79 9.73 15.27
C ALA A 245 -2.78 8.57 15.12
N TYR A 246 -3.00 7.65 14.16
CA TYR A 246 -2.20 6.44 13.96
C TYR A 246 -1.13 6.58 12.85
N GLY A 247 -0.65 7.82 12.64
CA GLY A 247 0.50 8.08 11.80
C GLY A 247 1.79 7.60 12.46
N HIS A 248 2.66 6.89 11.73
CA HIS A 248 3.95 6.41 12.22
C HIS A 248 5.01 6.39 11.11
N LEU A 249 6.28 6.29 11.50
CA LEU A 249 7.40 6.36 10.57
C LEU A 249 7.72 4.98 9.94
N VAL A 250 8.02 5.00 8.64
CA VAL A 250 8.54 3.82 7.93
C VAL A 250 9.94 4.16 7.40
N LEU A 251 10.95 3.41 7.84
CA LEU A 251 12.34 3.56 7.41
C LEU A 251 12.61 2.66 6.21
N ARG A 252 13.01 3.25 5.09
CA ARG A 252 13.28 2.55 3.83
C ARG A 252 14.70 2.74 3.30
N GLY A 253 15.58 3.36 4.12
CA GLY A 253 16.88 3.85 3.67
C GLY A 253 16.76 5.06 2.72
N GLY A 254 17.87 5.53 2.18
CA GLY A 254 17.90 6.62 1.20
C GLY A 254 19.30 6.84 0.64
N ASP A 255 19.39 7.31 -0.63
CA ASP A 255 20.65 7.57 -1.33
C ASP A 255 21.68 6.43 -1.22
N GLY A 256 21.20 5.18 -1.36
CA GLY A 256 22.03 4.00 -1.27
C GLY A 256 22.53 3.65 0.15
N ARG A 257 22.02 4.33 1.18
CA ARG A 257 22.40 4.09 2.57
C ARG A 257 21.23 3.45 3.34
N PRO A 258 21.46 2.38 4.11
CA PRO A 258 20.48 1.83 5.01
C PRO A 258 20.24 2.74 6.22
N ASN A 259 19.08 2.58 6.89
CA ASN A 259 18.73 3.32 8.11
C ASN A 259 17.98 2.45 9.14
N TYR A 260 18.24 1.15 9.13
CA TYR A 260 17.62 0.18 10.04
C TYR A 260 18.50 -0.22 11.23
N ASP A 261 19.79 0.10 11.18
CA ASP A 261 20.75 -0.26 12.22
C ASP A 261 20.48 0.45 13.55
N THR A 262 21.06 -0.04 14.64
CA THR A 262 20.85 0.46 16.01
C THR A 262 21.12 1.97 16.15
N VAL A 263 22.14 2.48 15.48
CA VAL A 263 22.49 3.92 15.55
C VAL A 263 21.43 4.74 14.80
N SER A 264 21.05 4.33 13.61
CA SER A 264 20.01 4.99 12.82
C SER A 264 18.67 4.99 13.57
N ILE A 265 18.26 3.88 14.14
CA ILE A 265 17.03 3.79 14.97
C ILE A 265 17.11 4.74 16.17
N SER A 266 18.24 4.80 16.86
CA SER A 266 18.43 5.72 18.01
C SER A 266 18.32 7.21 17.61
N ILE A 267 18.84 7.59 16.44
CA ILE A 267 18.69 8.94 15.88
C ILE A 267 17.21 9.25 15.61
N VAL A 268 16.51 8.31 14.98
CA VAL A 268 15.07 8.42 14.70
C VAL A 268 14.25 8.56 15.97
N GLU A 269 14.52 7.76 16.98
CA GLU A 269 13.84 7.84 18.29
C GLU A 269 13.98 9.21 18.93
N ARG A 270 15.17 9.81 18.87
CA ARG A 270 15.42 11.18 19.36
C ARG A 270 14.65 12.22 18.57
N ALA A 271 14.63 12.10 17.24
CA ALA A 271 13.91 13.01 16.36
C ALA A 271 12.39 12.95 16.60
N LEU A 272 11.81 11.74 16.73
CA LEU A 272 10.40 11.55 17.09
C LEU A 272 10.08 12.16 18.48
N ALA A 273 10.94 11.92 19.47
CA ALA A 273 10.78 12.49 20.81
C ALA A 273 10.85 14.03 20.80
N ALA A 274 11.79 14.62 20.06
CA ALA A 274 11.90 16.07 19.89
C ALA A 274 10.66 16.66 19.22
N ALA A 275 10.04 15.92 18.28
CA ALA A 275 8.79 16.28 17.64
C ALA A 275 7.54 16.02 18.52
N ARG A 276 7.70 15.46 19.71
CA ARG A 276 6.62 15.02 20.63
C ARG A 276 5.70 13.98 19.99
N LEU A 277 6.28 13.09 19.18
CA LEU A 277 5.59 11.96 18.56
C LEU A 277 5.94 10.65 19.27
N PRO A 278 5.03 9.67 19.26
CA PRO A 278 5.33 8.32 19.73
C PRO A 278 6.52 7.73 18.95
N ARG A 279 7.41 7.02 19.64
CA ARG A 279 8.56 6.36 19.03
C ARG A 279 8.11 5.04 18.37
N LEU A 280 7.41 5.15 17.24
CA LEU A 280 6.83 4.04 16.50
C LEU A 280 7.47 3.98 15.11
N VAL A 281 8.18 2.90 14.87
CA VAL A 281 8.98 2.69 13.65
C VAL A 281 8.61 1.36 13.01
N VAL A 282 8.33 1.39 11.73
CA VAL A 282 8.31 0.22 10.85
C VAL A 282 9.58 0.24 10.01
N VAL A 283 10.27 -0.88 9.92
CA VAL A 283 11.44 -1.02 9.05
C VAL A 283 11.05 -1.74 7.77
N ASP A 284 11.21 -1.05 6.65
CA ASP A 284 11.09 -1.62 5.31
C ASP A 284 12.41 -2.32 4.98
N CYS A 285 12.40 -3.64 4.95
CA CYS A 285 13.58 -4.49 4.73
C CYS A 285 14.06 -4.46 3.28
N SER A 286 13.27 -3.94 2.34
CA SER A 286 13.61 -3.77 0.92
C SER A 286 14.21 -2.38 0.63
N HIS A 287 14.17 -1.94 -0.62
CA HIS A 287 14.61 -0.64 -1.08
C HIS A 287 16.10 -0.36 -0.75
N ALA A 288 16.42 0.82 -0.21
CA ALA A 288 17.82 1.15 0.10
C ALA A 288 18.34 0.42 1.35
N ASN A 289 17.47 -0.11 2.21
CA ASN A 289 17.88 -0.92 3.36
C ASN A 289 18.52 -2.25 2.96
N SER A 290 18.13 -2.80 1.80
CA SER A 290 18.76 -3.98 1.21
C SER A 290 19.48 -3.66 -0.11
N SER A 291 19.75 -2.39 -0.42
CA SER A 291 20.32 -1.98 -1.70
C SER A 291 19.54 -2.52 -2.91
N LYS A 292 18.23 -2.76 -2.75
CA LYS A 292 17.33 -3.44 -3.71
C LYS A 292 17.71 -4.89 -4.04
N ASP A 293 18.59 -5.49 -3.28
CA ASP A 293 18.92 -6.91 -3.37
C ASP A 293 17.96 -7.70 -2.47
N PRO A 294 17.10 -8.57 -3.03
CA PRO A 294 16.14 -9.33 -2.24
C PRO A 294 16.82 -10.30 -1.28
N GLU A 295 18.03 -10.80 -1.60
CA GLU A 295 18.76 -11.74 -0.73
C GLU A 295 19.24 -11.08 0.59
N LEU A 296 19.31 -9.75 0.63
CA LEU A 296 19.68 -9.00 1.83
C LEU A 296 18.47 -8.70 2.75
N GLN A 297 17.22 -8.79 2.29
CA GLN A 297 16.05 -8.54 3.13
C GLN A 297 15.98 -9.42 4.40
N PRO A 298 16.32 -10.73 4.33
CA PRO A 298 16.39 -11.58 5.53
C PRO A 298 17.41 -11.12 6.56
N LEU A 299 18.52 -10.52 6.12
CA LEU A 299 19.56 -9.98 7.03
C LEU A 299 19.05 -8.73 7.74
N VAL A 300 18.41 -7.82 7.01
CA VAL A 300 17.76 -6.62 7.60
C VAL A 300 16.71 -7.01 8.63
N LEU A 301 15.85 -7.97 8.31
CA LEU A 301 14.85 -8.49 9.24
C LEU A 301 15.49 -9.10 10.48
N SER A 302 16.54 -9.91 10.30
CA SER A 302 17.26 -10.55 11.40
C SER A 302 17.92 -9.52 12.33
N ASP A 303 18.48 -8.44 11.79
CA ASP A 303 19.05 -7.34 12.59
C ASP A 303 17.96 -6.64 13.41
N CYS A 304 16.82 -6.30 12.81
CA CYS A 304 15.69 -5.72 13.55
C CYS A 304 15.19 -6.63 14.67
N VAL A 305 15.11 -7.95 14.44
CA VAL A 305 14.76 -8.94 15.46
C VAL A 305 15.79 -8.95 16.58
N HIS A 306 17.09 -8.89 16.24
CA HIS A 306 18.16 -8.79 17.24
C HIS A 306 18.01 -7.54 18.10
N GLN A 307 17.82 -6.37 17.51
CA GLN A 307 17.61 -5.12 18.25
C GLN A 307 16.42 -5.22 19.22
N ILE A 308 15.31 -5.85 18.81
CA ILE A 308 14.15 -6.07 19.66
C ILE A 308 14.50 -6.98 20.86
N ARG A 309 15.28 -8.02 20.64
CA ARG A 309 15.76 -8.91 21.70
C ARG A 309 16.67 -8.21 22.70
N GLU A 310 17.50 -7.27 22.22
CA GLU A 310 18.36 -6.42 23.04
C GLU A 310 17.58 -5.26 23.74
N GLY A 311 16.24 -5.21 23.58
CA GLY A 311 15.38 -4.30 24.32
C GLY A 311 14.85 -3.12 23.54
N ASN A 312 15.08 -3.03 22.22
CA ASN A 312 14.45 -1.98 21.41
C ASN A 312 12.92 -2.12 21.46
N ARG A 313 12.26 -1.01 21.71
CA ARG A 313 10.78 -0.95 21.81
C ARG A 313 10.13 -0.13 20.70
N SER A 314 10.90 0.64 19.94
CA SER A 314 10.35 1.52 18.90
C SER A 314 9.99 0.78 17.60
N ILE A 315 10.70 -0.32 17.29
CA ILE A 315 10.38 -1.15 16.12
C ILE A 315 9.08 -1.91 16.44
N VAL A 316 7.97 -1.50 15.81
CA VAL A 316 6.63 -2.07 16.00
C VAL A 316 6.18 -2.92 14.82
N GLY A 317 6.86 -2.82 13.70
CA GLY A 317 6.55 -3.59 12.51
C GLY A 317 7.69 -3.65 11.51
N LEU A 318 7.54 -4.55 10.55
CA LEU A 318 8.49 -4.79 9.47
C LEU A 318 7.74 -4.80 8.14
N MET A 319 8.43 -4.49 7.04
CA MET A 319 7.90 -4.63 5.68
C MET A 319 8.86 -5.42 4.82
N VAL A 320 8.34 -6.35 4.03
CA VAL A 320 9.12 -7.25 3.17
C VAL A 320 8.47 -7.33 1.79
N GLU A 321 9.27 -7.15 0.74
CA GLU A 321 8.86 -7.43 -0.63
C GLU A 321 9.14 -8.90 -0.96
N SER A 322 8.08 -9.68 -1.10
CA SER A 322 8.08 -11.13 -1.24
C SER A 322 7.10 -11.57 -2.33
N ASN A 323 7.44 -12.62 -3.08
CA ASN A 323 6.53 -13.22 -4.05
C ASN A 323 6.68 -14.76 -4.01
N LEU A 324 5.94 -15.48 -4.85
CA LEU A 324 6.07 -16.94 -4.98
C LEU A 324 7.46 -17.32 -5.46
N GLU A 325 7.96 -16.61 -6.49
CA GLU A 325 9.30 -16.74 -7.06
C GLU A 325 10.17 -15.53 -6.72
N GLY A 326 11.47 -15.75 -6.54
CA GLY A 326 12.45 -14.72 -6.22
C GLY A 326 12.84 -13.84 -7.41
N GLY A 327 13.37 -12.65 -7.08
CA GLY A 327 13.84 -11.69 -8.07
C GLY A 327 12.72 -10.93 -8.77
N ASN A 328 12.98 -10.51 -9.99
CA ASN A 328 12.03 -9.83 -10.87
C ASN A 328 12.28 -10.17 -12.35
N GLN A 329 11.35 -9.76 -13.19
CA GLN A 329 11.37 -9.94 -14.65
C GLN A 329 10.91 -8.67 -15.35
N PRO A 330 11.37 -8.40 -16.59
CA PRO A 330 10.78 -7.37 -17.43
C PRO A 330 9.38 -7.82 -17.89
N ILE A 331 8.53 -6.87 -18.25
CA ILE A 331 7.30 -7.17 -18.98
C ILE A 331 7.68 -7.43 -20.43
N PRO A 332 7.52 -8.65 -20.96
CA PRO A 332 7.88 -8.97 -22.33
C PRO A 332 6.76 -8.55 -23.30
N ASP A 333 7.08 -8.33 -24.57
CA ASP A 333 6.09 -8.09 -25.63
C ASP A 333 5.11 -9.26 -25.78
N ASP A 334 5.58 -10.48 -25.60
CA ASP A 334 4.78 -11.71 -25.56
C ASP A 334 4.49 -12.06 -24.09
N LEU A 335 3.32 -11.66 -23.59
CA LEU A 335 2.91 -11.86 -22.21
C LEU A 335 2.79 -13.34 -21.79
N THR A 336 2.73 -14.28 -22.74
CA THR A 336 2.74 -15.71 -22.42
C THR A 336 4.08 -16.19 -21.85
N LYS A 337 5.13 -15.38 -21.97
CA LYS A 337 6.47 -15.64 -21.41
C LYS A 337 6.64 -15.13 -19.98
N LEU A 338 5.64 -14.45 -19.42
CA LEU A 338 5.67 -14.05 -18.02
C LEU A 338 5.78 -15.27 -17.11
N LYS A 339 6.76 -15.23 -16.21
CA LYS A 339 6.92 -16.25 -15.18
C LYS A 339 5.89 -16.03 -14.09
N TYR A 340 5.10 -17.07 -13.81
CA TYR A 340 4.11 -17.06 -12.74
C TYR A 340 4.74 -16.75 -11.39
N GLY A 341 4.14 -15.84 -10.62
CA GLY A 341 4.60 -15.52 -9.27
C GLY A 341 5.93 -14.76 -9.16
N CYS A 342 6.48 -14.27 -10.29
CA CYS A 342 7.70 -13.46 -10.31
C CYS A 342 7.36 -11.97 -10.52
N SER A 343 7.97 -11.07 -9.75
CA SER A 343 7.67 -9.63 -9.79
C SER A 343 8.00 -9.00 -11.15
N VAL A 344 7.15 -8.07 -11.61
CA VAL A 344 7.43 -7.21 -12.79
C VAL A 344 7.89 -5.79 -12.39
N THR A 345 8.12 -5.59 -11.11
CA THR A 345 8.62 -4.31 -10.55
C THR A 345 9.91 -4.54 -9.77
N ASP A 346 10.04 -4.08 -8.52
CA ASP A 346 11.26 -4.33 -7.74
C ASP A 346 11.39 -5.82 -7.38
N PRO A 347 12.64 -6.34 -7.26
CA PRO A 347 12.87 -7.75 -6.96
C PRO A 347 12.38 -8.13 -5.55
N CYS A 348 11.81 -9.33 -5.44
CA CYS A 348 11.24 -9.88 -4.21
C CYS A 348 12.04 -11.08 -3.71
N VAL A 349 12.01 -11.37 -2.41
CA VAL A 349 12.39 -12.70 -1.90
C VAL A 349 11.35 -13.73 -2.32
N ASP A 350 11.75 -14.98 -2.49
CA ASP A 350 10.84 -16.09 -2.78
C ASP A 350 10.00 -16.52 -1.58
N TRP A 351 9.01 -17.37 -1.82
CA TRP A 351 8.14 -17.89 -0.75
C TRP A 351 8.93 -18.74 0.28
N PRO A 352 9.79 -19.70 -0.09
CA PRO A 352 10.56 -20.48 0.88
C PRO A 352 11.40 -19.61 1.83
N THR A 353 12.08 -18.59 1.31
CA THR A 353 12.84 -17.63 2.12
C THR A 353 11.94 -16.83 3.05
N THR A 354 10.78 -16.38 2.55
CA THR A 354 9.78 -15.65 3.33
C THR A 354 9.28 -16.46 4.51
N GLU A 355 8.88 -17.68 4.25
CA GLU A 355 8.37 -18.62 5.25
C GLU A 355 9.43 -18.90 6.33
N HIS A 356 10.67 -19.18 5.89
CA HIS A 356 11.79 -19.44 6.79
C HIS A 356 12.11 -18.25 7.71
N MET A 357 12.24 -17.03 7.12
CA MET A 357 12.64 -15.87 7.92
C MET A 357 11.54 -15.43 8.91
N LEU A 358 10.26 -15.57 8.55
CA LEU A 358 9.15 -15.22 9.43
C LEU A 358 8.98 -16.23 10.57
N ARG A 359 9.11 -17.53 10.31
CA ARG A 359 9.14 -18.55 11.38
C ARG A 359 10.32 -18.36 12.34
N LYS A 360 11.50 -18.07 11.81
CA LYS A 360 12.70 -17.79 12.61
C LYS A 360 12.51 -16.54 13.48
N ALA A 361 11.95 -15.47 12.93
CA ALA A 361 11.63 -14.25 13.68
C ALA A 361 10.61 -14.53 14.80
N SER A 362 9.52 -15.24 14.48
CA SER A 362 8.50 -15.64 15.44
C SER A 362 9.11 -16.44 16.61
N GLN A 363 9.92 -17.47 16.31
CA GLN A 363 10.58 -18.27 17.32
C GLN A 363 11.50 -17.42 18.22
N ALA A 364 12.31 -16.53 17.61
CA ALA A 364 13.26 -15.69 18.34
C ALA A 364 12.60 -14.66 19.26
N LEU A 365 11.34 -14.27 18.98
CA LEU A 365 10.62 -13.24 19.70
C LEU A 365 9.61 -13.82 20.73
N ARG A 366 9.33 -15.10 20.71
CA ARG A 366 8.27 -15.73 21.53
C ARG A 366 8.36 -15.40 23.02
N ASP A 367 9.56 -15.50 23.60
CA ASP A 367 9.79 -15.24 25.03
C ASP A 367 10.08 -13.77 25.34
N ILE A 368 10.31 -12.97 24.32
CA ILE A 368 10.71 -11.55 24.44
C ILE A 368 9.49 -10.64 24.45
N LEU A 369 8.54 -10.86 23.53
CA LEU A 369 7.40 -9.96 23.34
C LEU A 369 6.49 -9.82 24.59
N PRO A 370 6.17 -10.88 25.35
CA PRO A 370 5.41 -10.73 26.60
C PRO A 370 6.08 -9.83 27.62
N ARG A 371 7.41 -9.87 27.73
CA ARG A 371 8.20 -9.00 28.60
C ARG A 371 8.25 -7.55 28.12
N ARG A 372 8.05 -7.34 26.84
CA ARG A 372 8.01 -6.01 26.20
C ARG A 372 6.73 -5.25 26.59
N ALA A 373 5.61 -5.93 26.82
CA ALA A 373 4.34 -5.35 27.24
C ALA A 373 4.34 -4.96 28.73
N ALA A 374 5.08 -5.70 29.58
CA ALA A 374 5.04 -5.55 31.03
C ALA A 374 5.82 -4.34 31.60
N ARG A 375 6.43 -3.51 30.76
CA ARG A 375 7.21 -2.31 31.12
C ARG A 375 6.70 -1.10 30.35
#